data_7db1f5e4c25dd70701e43c0ea9c2a9d2
#
_entry.id   7db1f5e4c25dd70701e43c0ea9c2a9d2
#
_cell.length_a   1.000
_cell.length_b   1.000
_cell.length_c   1.000
_cell.angle_alpha   90.00
_cell.angle_beta   90.00
_cell.angle_gamma   90.00
#
_symmetry.space_group_name_H-M   'P 1'
#
loop_
_entity.id
_entity.type
_entity.pdbx_description
1 polymer ?
#
loop_
_entity_poly.entity_id
_entity_poly.type
_entity_poly.pdbx_seq_one_letter_code
_entity_poly.pdbx_strand_id
1 'polypeptide(L)'
;AGTGSETTKFTIVTDTENDIKMLLRGSILPNVAIVDPEFTMTAPKSITAATGMDAFTHAVEAYTSKKASPLTDVFAISAVKRIFKNLPVAYKDGSNKKLVNKCQ
;
A
#
# COMPACT_ATOMS: atom_id res chain seq x y z
N ALA A 1 -1.81 3.90 6.62
CA ALA A 1 -1.12 2.64 6.35
C ALA A 1 -1.96 1.78 5.40
N GLY A 2 -1.29 0.92 4.65
CA GLY A 2 -1.94 0.05 3.66
C GLY A 2 -1.66 0.42 2.20
N THR A 3 -1.24 1.66 1.92
CA THR A 3 -0.87 2.13 0.57
C THR A 3 0.63 2.05 0.28
N GLY A 4 1.45 1.69 1.28
CA GLY A 4 2.91 1.60 1.14
C GLY A 4 3.64 2.95 1.07
N SER A 5 2.97 4.05 1.39
CA SER A 5 3.55 5.40 1.34
C SER A 5 4.76 5.58 2.27
N GLU A 6 4.84 4.80 3.34
CA GLU A 6 5.94 4.78 4.30
C GLU A 6 7.25 4.25 3.72
N THR A 7 7.23 3.63 2.54
CA THR A 7 8.42 3.05 1.89
C THR A 7 8.83 3.81 0.64
N THR A 8 8.22 4.97 0.34
CA THR A 8 8.48 5.72 -0.88
C THR A 8 9.36 6.95 -0.64
N LYS A 9 10.09 7.36 -1.70
CA LYS A 9 10.83 8.63 -1.74
C LYS A 9 10.02 9.80 -2.30
N PHE A 10 8.72 9.61 -2.44
CA PHE A 10 7.80 10.62 -2.91
C PHE A 10 6.84 10.98 -1.78
N THR A 11 6.48 12.24 -1.70
CA THR A 11 5.40 12.72 -0.82
C THR A 11 4.52 13.70 -1.56
N ILE A 12 3.26 13.71 -1.19
CA ILE A 12 2.30 14.70 -1.69
C ILE A 12 2.01 15.66 -0.56
N VAL A 13 2.30 16.94 -0.78
CA VAL A 13 1.98 18.02 0.13
C VAL A 13 0.83 18.81 -0.47
N THR A 14 -0.21 19.03 0.31
CA THR A 14 -1.34 19.85 -0.09
C THR A 14 -1.18 21.26 0.48
N ASP A 15 -1.09 22.23 -0.39
CA ASP A 15 -1.28 23.64 -0.03
C ASP A 15 -2.78 23.89 0.11
N THR A 16 -3.22 24.03 1.34
CA THR A 16 -4.65 24.19 1.66
C THR A 16 -5.19 25.59 1.35
N GLU A 17 -4.32 26.58 1.17
CA GLU A 17 -4.73 27.95 0.82
C GLU A 17 -5.09 28.07 -0.65
N ASN A 18 -4.32 27.37 -1.51
CA ASN A 18 -4.50 27.43 -2.96
C ASN A 18 -5.11 26.15 -3.55
N ASP A 19 -5.42 25.15 -2.72
CA ASP A 19 -5.92 23.81 -3.12
C ASP A 19 -5.01 23.11 -4.16
N ILE A 20 -3.70 23.30 -4.01
CA ILE A 20 -2.70 22.73 -4.91
C ILE A 20 -2.04 21.51 -4.25
N LYS A 21 -2.01 20.39 -4.97
CA LYS A 21 -1.26 19.19 -4.57
C LYS A 21 0.08 19.16 -5.29
N MET A 22 1.15 19.17 -4.51
CA MET A 22 2.52 19.12 -5.00
C MET A 22 3.15 17.76 -4.72
N LEU A 23 3.68 17.15 -5.78
CA LEU A 23 4.49 15.93 -5.65
C LEU A 23 5.94 16.34 -5.40
N LEU A 24 6.44 16.06 -4.21
CA LEU A 24 7.84 16.28 -3.85
C LEU A 24 8.63 14.97 -3.95
N ARG A 25 9.86 15.10 -4.43
CA ARG A 25 10.83 14.01 -4.52
C ARG A 25 12.16 14.47 -3.93
N GLY A 26 12.73 13.67 -3.04
CA GLY A 26 14.01 14.04 -2.43
C GLY A 26 14.51 13.01 -1.43
N SER A 27 15.37 13.44 -0.53
CA SER A 27 15.92 12.62 0.56
C SER A 27 14.90 12.45 1.71
N ILE A 28 13.68 12.06 1.36
CA ILE A 28 12.56 11.87 2.30
C ILE A 28 12.24 10.40 2.54
N LEU A 29 13.04 9.49 1.93
CA LEU A 29 12.91 8.05 2.22
C LEU A 29 13.23 7.81 3.69
N PRO A 30 12.31 7.22 4.47
CA PRO A 30 12.57 6.93 5.88
C PRO A 30 13.67 5.86 6.02
N ASN A 31 14.50 6.00 7.05
CA ASN A 31 15.52 5.01 7.37
C ASN A 31 14.91 3.72 7.92
N VAL A 32 13.75 3.84 8.58
CA VAL A 32 13.01 2.71 9.15
C VAL A 32 11.52 2.95 8.92
N ALA A 33 10.83 1.97 8.39
CA ALA A 33 9.38 1.94 8.30
C ALA A 33 8.84 0.82 9.20
N ILE A 34 7.98 1.17 10.16
CA ILE A 34 7.34 0.21 11.05
C ILE A 34 5.91 0.02 10.59
N VAL A 35 5.60 -1.20 10.14
CA VAL A 35 4.25 -1.58 9.71
C VAL A 35 3.62 -2.44 10.79
N ASP A 36 2.64 -1.89 11.50
CA ASP A 36 1.91 -2.60 12.54
C ASP A 36 0.44 -2.76 12.13
N PRO A 37 -0.03 -4.00 11.95
CA PRO A 37 -1.41 -4.28 11.56
C PRO A 37 -2.43 -3.84 12.63
N GLU A 38 -2.04 -3.65 13.88
CA GLU A 38 -2.97 -3.20 14.93
C GLU A 38 -3.60 -1.85 14.60
N PHE A 39 -2.86 -0.94 13.97
CA PHE A 39 -3.37 0.36 13.55
C PHE A 39 -4.41 0.30 12.42
N THR A 40 -4.53 -0.84 11.74
CA THR A 40 -5.50 -1.02 10.65
C THR A 40 -6.73 -1.85 11.04
N MET A 41 -6.71 -2.47 12.23
CA MET A 41 -7.80 -3.35 12.70
C MET A 41 -9.13 -2.62 12.90
N THR A 42 -9.08 -1.33 13.22
CA THR A 42 -10.29 -0.50 13.43
C THR A 42 -10.76 0.22 12.16
N ALA A 43 -10.07 0.00 11.03
CA ALA A 43 -10.42 0.65 9.78
C ALA A 43 -11.79 0.16 9.27
N PRO A 44 -12.65 1.07 8.80
CA PRO A 44 -13.90 0.68 8.14
C PRO A 44 -13.65 -0.22 6.94
N LYS A 45 -14.59 -1.12 6.65
CA LYS A 45 -14.48 -2.04 5.50
C LYS A 45 -14.24 -1.33 4.17
N SER A 46 -14.84 -0.16 3.97
CA SER A 46 -14.60 0.67 2.78
C SER A 46 -13.14 1.10 2.65
N ILE A 47 -12.50 1.48 3.75
CA ILE A 47 -11.08 1.86 3.77
C ILE A 47 -10.21 0.64 3.53
N THR A 48 -10.51 -0.51 4.16
CA THR A 48 -9.79 -1.78 3.90
C THR A 48 -9.85 -2.15 2.42
N ALA A 49 -11.02 -2.06 1.80
CA ALA A 49 -11.16 -2.35 0.36
C ALA A 49 -10.39 -1.35 -0.50
N ALA A 50 -10.55 -0.05 -0.25
CA ALA A 50 -9.91 1.00 -1.04
C ALA A 50 -8.38 0.91 -0.98
N THR A 51 -7.80 0.80 0.23
CA THR A 51 -6.34 0.71 0.41
C THR A 51 -5.77 -0.61 -0.12
N GLY A 52 -6.51 -1.71 0.04
CA GLY A 52 -6.11 -3.01 -0.50
C GLY A 52 -6.13 -3.03 -2.03
N MET A 53 -7.12 -2.41 -2.67
CA MET A 53 -7.16 -2.27 -4.13
C MET A 53 -6.10 -1.31 -4.66
N ASP A 54 -5.80 -0.24 -3.93
CA ASP A 54 -4.70 0.68 -4.25
C ASP A 54 -3.36 -0.06 -4.26
N ALA A 55 -3.07 -0.83 -3.21
CA ALA A 55 -1.87 -1.66 -3.14
C ALA A 55 -1.81 -2.72 -4.26
N PHE A 56 -2.95 -3.32 -4.62
CA PHE A 56 -3.05 -4.25 -5.75
C PHE A 56 -2.71 -3.57 -7.06
N THR A 57 -3.27 -2.38 -7.30
CA THR A 57 -3.01 -1.59 -8.51
C THR A 57 -1.54 -1.22 -8.61
N HIS A 58 -0.91 -0.75 -7.54
CA HIS A 58 0.52 -0.46 -7.51
C HIS A 58 1.37 -1.69 -7.85
N ALA A 59 1.00 -2.87 -7.37
CA ALA A 59 1.73 -4.10 -7.69
C ALA A 59 1.58 -4.48 -9.18
N VAL A 60 0.40 -4.34 -9.76
CA VAL A 60 0.16 -4.57 -11.20
C VAL A 60 0.92 -3.55 -12.04
N GLU A 61 0.88 -2.27 -11.68
CA GLU A 61 1.61 -1.20 -12.37
C GLU A 61 3.13 -1.43 -12.32
N ALA A 62 3.65 -1.85 -11.17
CA ALA A 62 5.07 -2.18 -11.03
C ALA A 62 5.48 -3.31 -12.00
N TYR A 63 4.65 -4.36 -12.13
CA TYR A 63 4.90 -5.48 -13.03
C TYR A 63 4.82 -5.09 -14.51
N THR A 64 3.89 -4.21 -14.87
CA THR A 64 3.66 -3.80 -16.26
C THR A 64 4.49 -2.56 -16.66
N SER A 65 5.25 -1.99 -15.73
CA SER A 65 6.06 -0.80 -15.97
C SER A 65 7.18 -1.06 -16.98
N LYS A 66 7.48 -0.08 -17.82
CA LYS A 66 8.68 -0.11 -18.69
C LYS A 66 10.00 -0.16 -17.89
N LYS A 67 9.96 0.12 -16.60
CA LYS A 67 11.11 0.05 -15.67
C LYS A 67 11.12 -1.23 -14.84
N ALA A 68 10.22 -2.18 -15.14
CA ALA A 68 10.19 -3.47 -14.48
C ALA A 68 11.52 -4.22 -14.67
N SER A 69 11.87 -5.02 -13.69
CA SER A 69 13.08 -5.84 -13.68
C SER A 69 12.76 -7.19 -13.04
N PRO A 70 13.57 -8.24 -13.30
CA PRO A 70 13.33 -9.55 -12.67
C PRO A 70 13.21 -9.47 -11.13
N LEU A 71 13.94 -8.56 -10.49
CA LEU A 71 13.85 -8.35 -9.05
C LEU A 71 12.51 -7.72 -8.64
N THR A 72 12.08 -6.67 -9.32
CA THR A 72 10.80 -6.01 -9.02
C THR A 72 9.62 -6.90 -9.33
N ASP A 73 9.71 -7.75 -10.34
CA ASP A 73 8.65 -8.67 -10.75
C ASP A 73 8.36 -9.71 -9.67
N VAL A 74 9.39 -10.22 -8.99
CA VAL A 74 9.21 -11.17 -7.88
C VAL A 74 8.35 -10.55 -6.77
N PHE A 75 8.64 -9.30 -6.39
CA PHE A 75 7.86 -8.60 -5.37
C PHE A 75 6.45 -8.28 -5.84
N ALA A 76 6.30 -7.80 -7.07
CA ALA A 76 5.01 -7.45 -7.65
C ALA A 76 4.07 -8.67 -7.73
N ILE A 77 4.54 -9.79 -8.26
CA ILE A 77 3.78 -11.04 -8.35
C ILE A 77 3.41 -11.56 -6.95
N SER A 78 4.36 -11.51 -6.00
CA SER A 78 4.11 -11.91 -4.62
C SER A 78 3.01 -11.06 -3.99
N ALA A 79 3.08 -9.73 -4.15
CA ALA A 79 2.09 -8.80 -3.63
C ALA A 79 0.70 -9.07 -4.24
N VAL A 80 0.60 -9.19 -5.57
CA VAL A 80 -0.66 -9.50 -6.26
C VAL A 80 -1.30 -10.77 -5.69
N LYS A 81 -0.53 -11.87 -5.59
CA LYS A 81 -1.03 -13.15 -5.07
C LYS A 81 -1.52 -13.03 -3.63
N ARG A 82 -0.77 -12.32 -2.78
CA ARG A 82 -1.12 -12.15 -1.35
C ARG A 82 -2.38 -11.32 -1.19
N ILE A 83 -2.47 -10.18 -1.88
CA ILE A 83 -3.62 -9.27 -1.79
C ILE A 83 -4.86 -9.97 -2.35
N PHE A 84 -4.78 -10.57 -3.53
CA PHE A 84 -5.90 -11.28 -4.15
C PHE A 84 -6.48 -12.36 -3.24
N LYS A 85 -5.62 -13.12 -2.58
CA LYS A 85 -6.03 -14.19 -1.67
C LYS A 85 -6.64 -13.68 -0.36
N ASN A 86 -6.06 -12.65 0.23
CA ASN A 86 -6.35 -12.26 1.61
C ASN A 86 -7.32 -11.07 1.73
N LEU A 87 -7.34 -10.17 0.74
CA LEU A 87 -8.20 -8.97 0.79
C LEU A 87 -9.69 -9.29 0.94
N PRO A 88 -10.28 -10.25 0.20
CA PRO A 88 -11.69 -10.59 0.37
C PRO A 88 -12.01 -11.10 1.79
N VAL A 89 -11.05 -11.80 2.41
CA VAL A 89 -11.23 -12.32 3.77
C VAL A 89 -11.06 -11.19 4.80
N ALA A 90 -10.07 -10.33 4.65
CA ALA A 90 -9.88 -9.15 5.49
C ALA A 90 -11.07 -8.18 5.41
N TYR A 91 -11.69 -8.05 4.25
CA TYR A 91 -12.92 -7.26 4.07
C TYR A 91 -14.11 -7.83 4.86
N LYS A 92 -14.25 -9.16 4.87
CA LYS A 92 -15.34 -9.85 5.60
C LYS A 92 -15.11 -9.84 7.11
N ASP A 93 -13.90 -10.15 7.54
CA ASP A 93 -13.48 -10.26 8.95
C ASP A 93 -12.20 -9.45 9.20
N GLY A 94 -12.36 -8.14 9.42
CA GLY A 94 -11.27 -7.22 9.75
C GLY A 94 -10.67 -7.44 11.14
N SER A 95 -11.27 -8.28 11.99
CA SER A 95 -10.76 -8.57 13.35
C SER A 95 -9.64 -9.62 13.38
N ASN A 96 -9.40 -10.30 12.26
CA ASN A 96 -8.42 -11.38 12.20
C ASN A 96 -7.00 -10.85 11.94
N LYS A 97 -6.24 -10.61 13.01
CA LYS A 97 -4.84 -10.12 12.96
C LYS A 97 -3.94 -10.87 11.97
N LYS A 98 -4.07 -12.20 11.88
CA LYS A 98 -3.24 -13.03 10.98
C LYS A 98 -3.52 -12.74 9.49
N LEU A 99 -4.74 -12.37 9.15
CA LEU A 99 -5.15 -12.09 7.78
C LEU A 99 -4.76 -10.68 7.37
N VAL A 100 -4.96 -9.71 8.25
CA VAL A 100 -4.54 -8.31 8.02
C VAL A 100 -3.03 -8.25 7.82
N ASN A 101 -2.24 -8.95 8.65
CA ASN A 101 -0.79 -9.07 8.50
C ASN A 101 -0.33 -9.68 7.16
N LYS A 102 -1.15 -10.51 6.54
CA LYS A 102 -0.81 -11.14 5.24
C LYS A 102 -1.13 -10.26 4.03
N CYS A 103 -1.91 -9.20 4.24
CA CYS A 103 -2.23 -8.21 3.21
C CYS A 103 -1.20 -7.06 3.15
N GLN A 104 -0.49 -6.83 4.24
CA GLN A 104 0.62 -5.88 4.34
C GLN A 104 1.94 -6.60 4.04
#